data_80daf9d0206c0245326b48f5968dc741
#
_entry.id   80daf9d0206c0245326b48f5968dc741
#
_cell.length_a   1.000
_cell.length_b   1.000
_cell.length_c   1.000
_cell.angle_alpha   90.00
_cell.angle_beta   90.00
_cell.angle_gamma   90.00
#
_symmetry.space_group_name_H-M   'P 1'
#
loop_
_entity.id
_entity.type
_entity.pdbx_description
1 polymer ?
#
loop_
_entity_poly.entity_id
_entity_poly.type
_entity_poly.pdbx_seq_one_letter_code
_entity_poly.pdbx_strand_id
1 'polypeptide(L)'
;GKHIALISPTYLSTTNFIQTVTQLLQTEGFDVGKTANKTENLVFVPLNQLGSVAVFSAEEELLERVEYWAEQIDKPSKGTERKYHLYTPRFARASDLAESLAPLISGVTTSGASTPSAKDQKGSSNITANQASQQGQVSSNEKLSMVVDKRSNMLIFNASGSEYQSILPLVRRMDVMPKQILLSVTIAEVTLTGVFKRGFEWAVTSGNFKANTTGGFGDLAKIGGVSLDWLSGSNSVSARFIDDNSQVNVLSKPSLLVRDGTEANISVGEKLPITSSETTGTGDFVTTSTSYRETGIKLTVTPTVNSQGVVIMKIMQEISNEVEQTGTPENPTFFDRSISTEVVADSGQTILLGGLISDNSSDSDKGVPFLKSIPLLGALFEHETKSNTKTELVILMTPKIIERSNQWQSILNKFENGLDNINLQ
;
A
#
# COMPACT_ATOMS: atom_id res chain seq x y z
N GLY A 1 -68.06 17.95 44.14
CA GLY A 1 -66.66 18.45 44.25
C GLY A 1 -65.96 18.10 42.97
N LYS A 2 -65.02 18.93 42.51
CA LYS A 2 -64.18 18.58 41.38
C LYS A 2 -63.11 17.58 41.82
N HIS A 3 -63.00 16.47 41.13
CA HIS A 3 -61.96 15.48 41.35
C HIS A 3 -60.71 15.94 40.56
N ILE A 4 -59.50 15.76 41.14
CA ILE A 4 -58.25 16.25 40.58
C ILE A 4 -57.25 15.08 40.59
N ALA A 5 -56.62 14.84 39.46
CA ALA A 5 -55.48 13.92 39.36
C ALA A 5 -54.27 14.65 38.73
N LEU A 6 -53.08 14.30 39.18
CA LEU A 6 -51.83 14.76 38.61
C LEU A 6 -51.16 13.57 37.94
N ILE A 7 -51.04 13.64 36.60
CA ILE A 7 -50.44 12.58 35.77
C ILE A 7 -49.11 13.09 35.24
N SER A 8 -48.05 12.31 35.44
CA SER A 8 -46.69 12.63 34.96
C SER A 8 -46.29 11.62 33.90
N PRO A 9 -46.57 11.88 32.61
CA PRO A 9 -46.16 10.98 31.55
C PRO A 9 -44.64 10.90 31.48
N THR A 10 -44.11 9.70 31.36
CA THR A 10 -42.67 9.41 31.32
C THR A 10 -42.14 9.39 29.90
N TYR A 11 -42.92 8.88 28.95
CA TYR A 11 -42.51 8.62 27.58
C TYR A 11 -43.13 9.56 26.55
N LEU A 12 -44.20 10.25 26.90
CA LEU A 12 -44.90 11.21 26.05
C LEU A 12 -44.69 12.65 26.56
N SER A 13 -44.61 13.61 25.66
CA SER A 13 -44.68 15.02 26.06
C SER A 13 -46.08 15.35 26.55
N THR A 14 -46.20 16.30 27.50
CA THR A 14 -47.47 16.75 28.06
C THR A 14 -48.49 17.12 26.99
N THR A 15 -48.06 17.76 25.90
CA THR A 15 -48.92 18.16 24.77
C THR A 15 -49.43 16.96 24.01
N ASN A 16 -48.55 16.02 23.66
CA ASN A 16 -48.95 14.80 22.91
C ASN A 16 -49.82 13.90 23.77
N PHE A 17 -49.54 13.81 25.06
CA PHE A 17 -50.36 13.09 26.03
C PHE A 17 -51.81 13.62 26.04
N ILE A 18 -51.98 14.92 26.24
CA ILE A 18 -53.31 15.56 26.25
C ILE A 18 -54.05 15.31 24.95
N GLN A 19 -53.35 15.47 23.80
CA GLN A 19 -53.96 15.31 22.50
C GLN A 19 -54.42 13.88 22.25
N THR A 20 -53.62 12.88 22.62
CA THR A 20 -53.95 11.46 22.43
C THR A 20 -55.07 11.02 23.35
N VAL A 21 -55.02 11.38 24.66
CA VAL A 21 -56.05 11.05 25.62
C VAL A 21 -57.38 11.69 25.24
N THR A 22 -57.37 12.96 24.85
CA THR A 22 -58.58 13.67 24.39
C THR A 22 -59.20 12.96 23.20
N GLN A 23 -58.42 12.54 22.21
CA GLN A 23 -58.90 11.83 21.03
C GLN A 23 -59.50 10.45 21.36
N LEU A 24 -58.88 9.74 22.30
CA LEU A 24 -59.38 8.42 22.76
C LEU A 24 -60.68 8.56 23.50
N LEU A 25 -60.80 9.51 24.43
CA LEU A 25 -62.03 9.75 25.18
C LEU A 25 -63.19 10.22 24.28
N GLN A 26 -62.90 11.07 23.26
CA GLN A 26 -63.88 11.47 22.25
C GLN A 26 -64.38 10.28 21.42
N THR A 27 -63.49 9.32 21.11
CA THR A 27 -63.84 8.10 20.39
C THR A 27 -64.71 7.18 21.25
N GLU A 28 -64.53 7.20 22.56
CA GLU A 28 -65.39 6.47 23.50
C GLU A 28 -66.78 7.15 23.74
N GLY A 29 -66.96 8.36 23.19
CA GLY A 29 -68.21 9.09 23.27
C GLY A 29 -68.28 10.10 24.43
N PHE A 30 -67.18 10.39 25.12
CA PHE A 30 -67.11 11.42 26.14
C PHE A 30 -66.89 12.79 25.50
N ASP A 31 -67.62 13.79 25.97
CA ASP A 31 -67.46 15.19 25.50
C ASP A 31 -66.32 15.84 26.29
N VAL A 32 -65.16 15.96 25.62
CA VAL A 32 -63.94 16.53 26.17
C VAL A 32 -63.54 17.77 25.40
N GLY A 33 -63.65 18.92 26.01
CA GLY A 33 -63.31 20.21 25.39
C GLY A 33 -61.90 20.66 25.65
N LYS A 34 -61.37 21.51 24.71
CA LYS A 34 -60.00 22.05 24.78
C LYS A 34 -59.89 23.35 25.58
N THR A 35 -60.98 23.96 26.06
CA THR A 35 -60.97 25.31 26.68
C THR A 35 -61.89 25.35 27.86
N ALA A 36 -61.49 26.10 28.90
CA ALA A 36 -62.22 26.26 30.19
C ALA A 36 -63.54 27.01 29.99
N ASN A 37 -64.50 26.45 29.26
CA ASN A 37 -65.87 26.94 29.25
C ASN A 37 -66.74 26.14 30.24
N LYS A 38 -67.70 26.80 30.87
CA LYS A 38 -68.48 26.43 32.08
C LYS A 38 -69.29 25.15 31.99
N THR A 39 -69.21 24.36 30.95
CA THR A 39 -69.98 23.11 30.69
C THR A 39 -69.11 21.89 30.42
N GLU A 40 -67.80 21.96 30.60
CA GLU A 40 -66.93 20.82 30.27
C GLU A 40 -66.71 19.96 31.51
N ASN A 41 -66.98 18.66 31.40
CA ASN A 41 -66.84 17.69 32.49
C ASN A 41 -65.41 17.31 32.76
N LEU A 42 -64.46 17.63 31.81
CA LEU A 42 -63.03 17.29 31.93
C LEU A 42 -62.14 18.43 31.38
N VAL A 43 -61.12 18.86 32.14
CA VAL A 43 -60.15 19.90 31.75
C VAL A 43 -58.73 19.44 32.02
N PHE A 44 -57.89 19.54 31.01
CA PHE A 44 -56.44 19.28 31.10
C PHE A 44 -55.65 20.58 31.21
N VAL A 45 -54.74 20.64 32.17
CA VAL A 45 -53.83 21.79 32.37
C VAL A 45 -52.40 21.26 32.28
N PRO A 46 -51.64 21.61 31.19
CA PRO A 46 -50.26 21.19 31.09
C PRO A 46 -49.36 21.96 32.03
N LEU A 47 -48.62 21.29 32.88
CA LEU A 47 -47.60 21.83 33.77
C LEU A 47 -46.21 21.52 33.14
N ASN A 48 -45.87 22.23 32.08
CA ASN A 48 -44.69 21.94 31.27
C ASN A 48 -43.37 21.98 32.05
N GLN A 49 -43.25 22.83 33.06
CA GLN A 49 -42.04 22.92 33.89
C GLN A 49 -41.87 21.69 34.82
N LEU A 50 -42.95 21.03 35.15
CA LEU A 50 -42.97 19.84 36.01
C LEU A 50 -43.09 18.54 35.21
N GLY A 51 -43.22 18.63 33.87
CA GLY A 51 -43.44 17.46 33.00
C GLY A 51 -44.75 16.72 33.33
N SER A 52 -45.72 17.39 33.98
CA SER A 52 -46.95 16.77 34.45
C SER A 52 -48.18 17.42 33.84
N VAL A 53 -49.31 16.73 33.87
CA VAL A 53 -50.61 17.24 33.46
C VAL A 53 -51.59 17.13 34.64
N ALA A 54 -52.15 18.29 35.04
CA ALA A 54 -53.23 18.31 35.99
C ALA A 54 -54.56 18.09 35.30
N VAL A 55 -55.31 17.11 35.75
CA VAL A 55 -56.61 16.73 35.21
C VAL A 55 -57.71 17.07 36.21
N PHE A 56 -58.68 17.83 35.77
CA PHE A 56 -59.82 18.24 36.57
C PHE A 56 -61.07 17.63 35.97
N SER A 57 -61.83 16.85 36.76
CA SER A 57 -63.09 16.26 36.33
C SER A 57 -64.22 16.55 37.27
N ALA A 58 -65.43 16.65 36.73
CA ALA A 58 -66.65 16.74 37.54
C ALA A 58 -67.13 15.34 37.99
N GLU A 59 -66.73 14.29 37.27
CA GLU A 59 -67.10 12.90 37.52
C GLU A 59 -65.86 12.05 37.77
N GLU A 60 -65.92 11.19 38.80
CA GLU A 60 -64.81 10.32 39.20
C GLU A 60 -64.52 9.25 38.14
N GLU A 61 -65.56 8.74 37.49
CA GLU A 61 -65.46 7.72 36.41
C GLU A 61 -64.64 8.21 35.20
N LEU A 62 -64.76 9.47 34.84
CA LEU A 62 -63.93 10.10 33.81
C LEU A 62 -62.48 10.19 34.20
N LEU A 63 -62.18 10.40 35.45
CA LEU A 63 -60.82 10.47 35.95
C LEU A 63 -60.14 9.10 35.93
N GLU A 64 -60.84 8.06 36.38
CA GLU A 64 -60.37 6.67 36.33
C GLU A 64 -60.12 6.24 34.85
N ARG A 65 -60.94 6.72 33.92
CA ARG A 65 -60.76 6.45 32.49
C ARG A 65 -59.52 7.14 31.89
N VAL A 66 -59.25 8.37 32.35
CA VAL A 66 -58.01 9.08 32.00
C VAL A 66 -56.78 8.37 32.53
N GLU A 67 -56.82 7.91 33.79
CA GLU A 67 -55.73 7.14 34.40
C GLU A 67 -55.48 5.81 33.67
N TYR A 68 -56.56 5.10 33.33
CA TYR A 68 -56.45 3.89 32.53
C TYR A 68 -55.77 4.11 31.17
N TRP A 69 -56.16 5.15 30.45
CA TRP A 69 -55.52 5.48 29.17
C TRP A 69 -54.10 5.97 29.35
N ALA A 70 -53.83 6.71 30.44
CA ALA A 70 -52.47 7.14 30.76
C ALA A 70 -51.53 5.94 30.89
N GLU A 71 -51.91 4.90 31.61
CA GLU A 71 -51.11 3.68 31.73
C GLU A 71 -50.97 2.90 30.43
N GLN A 72 -51.96 2.96 29.54
CA GLN A 72 -51.91 2.24 28.27
C GLN A 72 -51.05 2.91 27.20
N ILE A 73 -51.04 4.28 27.14
CA ILE A 73 -50.36 5.05 26.11
C ILE A 73 -48.95 5.49 26.54
N ASP A 74 -48.71 5.68 27.86
CA ASP A 74 -47.40 6.07 28.38
C ASP A 74 -46.47 4.85 28.50
N LYS A 75 -46.29 4.17 27.41
CA LYS A 75 -45.37 3.04 27.27
C LYS A 75 -44.25 3.41 26.28
N PRO A 76 -43.03 2.85 26.46
CA PRO A 76 -41.97 3.06 25.54
C PRO A 76 -42.41 2.65 24.14
N SER A 77 -42.35 3.59 23.22
CA SER A 77 -42.70 3.39 21.80
C SER A 77 -41.83 2.27 21.23
N LYS A 78 -42.42 1.13 20.91
CA LYS A 78 -41.72 0.02 20.24
C LYS A 78 -41.20 0.48 18.87
N GLY A 79 -39.98 0.96 18.82
CA GLY A 79 -39.32 1.29 17.55
C GLY A 79 -38.71 2.69 17.39
N THR A 80 -39.10 3.66 18.22
CA THR A 80 -38.54 5.05 18.16
C THR A 80 -37.45 5.31 19.19
N GLU A 81 -37.32 4.48 20.22
CA GLU A 81 -36.24 4.60 21.19
C GLU A 81 -34.92 4.15 20.58
N ARG A 82 -33.91 4.97 20.78
CA ARG A 82 -32.54 4.62 20.43
C ARG A 82 -31.98 3.60 21.38
N LYS A 83 -31.45 2.51 20.83
CA LYS A 83 -30.77 1.44 21.57
C LYS A 83 -29.43 1.13 20.94
N TYR A 84 -28.58 0.53 21.75
CA TYR A 84 -27.29 0.04 21.22
C TYR A 84 -27.49 -1.32 20.60
N HIS A 85 -27.19 -1.41 19.29
CA HIS A 85 -27.20 -2.65 18.52
C HIS A 85 -25.77 -3.04 18.23
N LEU A 86 -25.40 -4.27 18.56
CA LEU A 86 -24.06 -4.79 18.33
C LEU A 86 -24.08 -5.68 17.09
N TYR A 87 -23.12 -5.46 16.22
CA TYR A 87 -22.86 -6.30 15.05
C TYR A 87 -21.42 -6.80 15.08
N THR A 88 -21.25 -8.11 15.09
CA THR A 88 -19.94 -8.76 15.01
C THR A 88 -19.74 -9.28 13.59
N PRO A 89 -18.82 -8.70 12.80
CA PRO A 89 -18.52 -9.18 11.46
C PRO A 89 -18.02 -10.63 11.47
N ARG A 90 -18.41 -11.40 10.46
CA ARG A 90 -17.98 -12.81 10.32
C ARG A 90 -16.67 -12.93 9.57
N PHE A 91 -16.43 -12.07 8.59
CA PHE A 91 -15.31 -12.17 7.65
C PHE A 91 -14.46 -10.90 7.60
N ALA A 92 -15.09 -9.74 7.68
CA ALA A 92 -14.41 -8.44 7.57
C ALA A 92 -13.90 -7.94 8.93
N ARG A 93 -13.03 -6.94 8.89
CA ARG A 93 -12.70 -6.17 10.09
C ARG A 93 -13.76 -5.11 10.33
N ALA A 94 -14.14 -4.92 11.57
CA ALA A 94 -15.09 -3.87 11.94
C ALA A 94 -14.61 -2.46 11.54
N SER A 95 -13.29 -2.20 11.59
CA SER A 95 -12.70 -0.95 11.11
C SER A 95 -12.93 -0.71 9.63
N ASP A 96 -12.75 -1.73 8.79
CA ASP A 96 -12.85 -1.63 7.33
C ASP A 96 -14.32 -1.41 6.91
N LEU A 97 -15.25 -2.11 7.58
CA LEU A 97 -16.69 -1.89 7.40
C LEU A 97 -17.11 -0.48 7.84
N ALA A 98 -16.59 -0.02 8.97
CA ALA A 98 -16.91 1.30 9.49
C ALA A 98 -16.41 2.43 8.58
N GLU A 99 -15.20 2.31 8.04
CA GLU A 99 -14.64 3.27 7.10
C GLU A 99 -15.51 3.39 5.84
N SER A 100 -16.00 2.25 5.33
CA SER A 100 -16.90 2.23 4.18
C SER A 100 -18.31 2.72 4.49
N LEU A 101 -18.81 2.54 5.72
CA LEU A 101 -20.14 2.96 6.14
C LEU A 101 -20.18 4.42 6.62
N ALA A 102 -19.07 4.97 7.12
CA ALA A 102 -19.00 6.31 7.68
C ALA A 102 -19.53 7.41 6.76
N PRO A 103 -19.22 7.45 5.45
CA PRO A 103 -19.78 8.46 4.54
C PRO A 103 -21.31 8.37 4.40
N LEU A 104 -21.86 7.16 4.44
CA LEU A 104 -23.31 6.92 4.34
C LEU A 104 -24.05 7.35 5.61
N ILE A 105 -23.43 7.15 6.78
CA ILE A 105 -24.01 7.53 8.06
C ILE A 105 -23.89 9.02 8.30
N SER A 106 -22.75 9.65 7.97
CA SER A 106 -22.54 11.08 8.17
C SER A 106 -23.19 11.97 7.10
N GLY A 107 -23.73 11.37 6.03
CA GLY A 107 -24.35 12.14 4.93
C GLY A 107 -23.36 12.95 4.11
N VAL A 108 -22.06 12.77 4.30
CA VAL A 108 -21.01 13.40 3.52
C VAL A 108 -20.75 12.58 2.28
N THR A 109 -21.25 13.03 1.15
CA THR A 109 -20.80 12.54 -0.15
C THR A 109 -19.38 13.07 -0.35
N THR A 110 -18.38 12.19 -0.33
CA THR A 110 -17.02 12.52 -0.79
C THR A 110 -17.07 12.72 -2.31
N SER A 111 -17.44 13.92 -2.72
CA SER A 111 -17.22 14.39 -4.08
C SER A 111 -15.71 14.63 -4.24
N GLY A 112 -15.07 13.80 -5.05
CA GLY A 112 -13.85 14.08 -5.79
C GLY A 112 -12.64 14.58 -5.00
N ALA A 113 -11.58 13.82 -5.09
CA ALA A 113 -10.23 14.21 -4.73
C ALA A 113 -9.89 15.63 -5.24
N SER A 114 -9.87 16.60 -4.33
CA SER A 114 -9.21 17.87 -4.58
C SER A 114 -7.73 17.72 -4.23
N THR A 115 -6.89 17.71 -5.25
CA THR A 115 -5.46 17.96 -5.19
C THR A 115 -5.17 19.16 -4.29
N PRO A 116 -4.25 19.07 -3.31
CA PRO A 116 -3.79 20.23 -2.60
C PRO A 116 -2.90 21.07 -3.51
N SER A 117 -3.45 22.19 -3.98
CA SER A 117 -2.67 23.24 -4.62
C SER A 117 -1.83 23.93 -3.54
N ALA A 118 -0.53 23.84 -3.68
CA ALA A 118 0.41 24.60 -2.88
C ALA A 118 0.21 26.09 -3.15
N LYS A 119 -0.13 26.83 -2.10
CA LYS A 119 0.09 28.28 -2.05
C LYS A 119 0.69 28.65 -0.71
N ASP A 120 1.87 29.23 -0.83
CA ASP A 120 2.60 29.91 0.22
C ASP A 120 1.71 30.86 1.02
N GLN A 121 1.73 30.74 2.35
CA GLN A 121 1.57 31.91 3.21
C GLN A 121 2.30 31.71 4.54
N LYS A 122 3.30 32.57 4.73
CA LYS A 122 3.98 32.89 5.98
C LYS A 122 3.00 33.39 7.04
N GLY A 123 3.11 32.95 8.27
CA GLY A 123 2.63 33.74 9.40
C GLY A 123 2.16 32.93 10.62
N SER A 124 3.01 32.92 11.64
CA SER A 124 2.73 32.97 13.08
C SER A 124 2.05 31.79 13.80
N SER A 125 2.91 31.07 14.50
CA SER A 125 2.74 30.46 15.84
C SER A 125 1.35 30.40 16.48
N ASN A 126 0.88 29.15 16.69
CA ASN A 126 0.44 28.70 18.01
C ASN A 126 0.45 27.15 18.04
N ILE A 127 1.43 26.63 18.76
CA ILE A 127 1.55 25.20 19.06
C ILE A 127 0.56 24.91 20.18
N THR A 128 -0.57 24.31 19.84
CA THR A 128 -1.35 23.56 20.82
C THR A 128 -1.23 22.10 20.44
N ALA A 129 -0.40 21.40 21.17
CA ALA A 129 -0.27 19.96 21.12
C ALA A 129 -1.61 19.32 21.48
N ASN A 130 -2.38 18.89 20.49
CA ASN A 130 -3.43 17.92 20.69
C ASN A 130 -2.84 16.54 20.41
N GLN A 131 -2.49 15.85 21.48
CA GLN A 131 -2.35 14.40 21.48
C GLN A 131 -3.68 13.81 21.01
N ALA A 132 -3.76 13.45 19.75
CA ALA A 132 -4.83 12.62 19.23
C ALA A 132 -4.67 11.22 19.82
N SER A 133 -5.32 11.00 20.95
CA SER A 133 -5.68 9.67 21.43
C SER A 133 -6.36 8.93 20.27
N GLN A 134 -5.88 7.73 19.97
CA GLN A 134 -6.51 6.76 19.06
C GLN A 134 -7.87 6.33 19.68
N GLN A 135 -8.83 7.21 19.65
CA GLN A 135 -10.19 6.92 20.04
C GLN A 135 -10.99 6.48 18.83
N GLY A 136 -11.74 5.40 18.97
CA GLY A 136 -12.48 4.74 17.92
C GLY A 136 -13.23 5.71 17.01
N GLN A 137 -13.21 5.41 15.72
CA GLN A 137 -13.86 6.22 14.69
C GLN A 137 -15.35 6.34 14.97
N VAL A 138 -15.80 7.54 15.35
CA VAL A 138 -17.21 7.83 15.60
C VAL A 138 -17.76 8.55 14.38
N SER A 139 -18.71 7.92 13.71
CA SER A 139 -19.51 8.55 12.66
C SER A 139 -20.93 8.72 13.15
N SER A 140 -21.44 9.95 13.14
CA SER A 140 -22.77 10.27 13.66
C SER A 140 -23.54 11.17 12.72
N ASN A 141 -24.83 10.86 12.57
CA ASN A 141 -25.86 11.72 12.02
C ASN A 141 -26.96 11.86 13.10
N GLU A 142 -27.86 12.84 12.96
CA GLU A 142 -28.98 13.02 13.92
C GLU A 142 -29.80 11.72 14.14
N LYS A 143 -29.80 10.84 13.14
CA LYS A 143 -30.61 9.58 13.16
C LYS A 143 -29.82 8.32 13.52
N LEU A 144 -28.54 8.24 13.21
CA LEU A 144 -27.72 7.03 13.39
C LEU A 144 -26.30 7.42 13.80
N SER A 145 -25.79 6.80 14.85
CA SER A 145 -24.37 6.91 15.19
C SER A 145 -23.74 5.52 15.30
N MET A 146 -22.48 5.41 14.86
CA MET A 146 -21.71 4.17 14.84
C MET A 146 -20.37 4.37 15.53
N VAL A 147 -19.99 3.40 16.35
CA VAL A 147 -18.70 3.33 17.04
C VAL A 147 -18.06 1.97 16.76
N VAL A 148 -16.74 1.96 16.56
CA VAL A 148 -15.97 0.74 16.31
C VAL A 148 -15.24 0.32 17.57
N ASP A 149 -15.48 -0.88 18.04
CA ASP A 149 -14.63 -1.55 19.01
C ASP A 149 -13.60 -2.42 18.28
N LYS A 150 -12.37 -1.90 18.18
CA LYS A 150 -11.25 -2.59 17.51
C LYS A 150 -10.77 -3.83 18.28
N ARG A 151 -10.96 -3.87 19.60
CA ARG A 151 -10.51 -5.00 20.44
C ARG A 151 -11.37 -6.23 20.23
N SER A 152 -12.68 -6.03 20.20
CA SER A 152 -13.66 -7.11 20.06
C SER A 152 -14.09 -7.33 18.61
N ASN A 153 -13.55 -6.54 17.66
CA ASN A 153 -13.94 -6.54 16.25
C ASN A 153 -15.45 -6.40 16.07
N MET A 154 -16.06 -5.41 16.73
CA MET A 154 -17.49 -5.17 16.71
C MET A 154 -17.85 -3.77 16.25
N LEU A 155 -19.01 -3.64 15.62
CA LEU A 155 -19.66 -2.37 15.33
C LEU A 155 -20.78 -2.16 16.33
N ILE A 156 -20.83 -1.00 16.97
CA ILE A 156 -21.86 -0.60 17.92
C ILE A 156 -22.66 0.51 17.24
N PHE A 157 -23.92 0.23 16.93
CA PHE A 157 -24.84 1.20 16.36
C PHE A 157 -25.76 1.74 17.45
N ASN A 158 -25.85 3.06 17.60
CA ASN A 158 -26.86 3.71 18.41
C ASN A 158 -27.94 4.24 17.47
N ALA A 159 -29.06 3.52 17.39
CA ALA A 159 -30.13 3.74 16.43
C ALA A 159 -31.47 3.24 16.97
N SER A 160 -32.55 3.73 16.36
CA SER A 160 -33.87 3.08 16.54
C SER A 160 -33.89 1.69 15.86
N GLY A 161 -34.82 0.83 16.26
CA GLY A 161 -34.95 -0.49 15.67
C GLY A 161 -35.19 -0.47 14.16
N SER A 162 -35.96 0.49 13.65
CA SER A 162 -36.23 0.65 12.23
C SER A 162 -34.99 1.12 11.43
N GLU A 163 -34.22 2.03 11.98
CA GLU A 163 -32.98 2.53 11.35
C GLU A 163 -31.92 1.43 11.29
N TYR A 164 -31.74 0.68 12.39
CA TYR A 164 -30.83 -0.46 12.42
C TYR A 164 -31.22 -1.54 11.40
N GLN A 165 -32.51 -1.87 11.31
CA GLN A 165 -33.00 -2.84 10.33
C GLN A 165 -32.81 -2.40 8.88
N SER A 166 -32.85 -1.10 8.60
CA SER A 166 -32.60 -0.57 7.27
C SER A 166 -31.13 -0.68 6.82
N ILE A 167 -30.18 -0.51 7.77
CA ILE A 167 -28.75 -0.59 7.45
C ILE A 167 -28.17 -2.01 7.52
N LEU A 168 -28.79 -2.89 8.31
CA LEU A 168 -28.29 -4.24 8.54
C LEU A 168 -28.10 -5.09 7.27
N PRO A 169 -29.00 -5.06 6.24
CA PRO A 169 -28.79 -5.76 4.99
C PRO A 169 -27.56 -5.27 4.22
N LEU A 170 -27.27 -3.98 4.29
CA LEU A 170 -26.08 -3.38 3.67
C LEU A 170 -24.81 -3.86 4.38
N VAL A 171 -24.79 -3.80 5.71
CA VAL A 171 -23.64 -4.28 6.51
C VAL A 171 -23.36 -5.76 6.21
N ARG A 172 -24.39 -6.59 6.15
CA ARG A 172 -24.25 -8.01 5.83
C ARG A 172 -23.75 -8.26 4.41
N ARG A 173 -24.11 -7.41 3.44
CA ARG A 173 -23.59 -7.50 2.07
C ARG A 173 -22.13 -7.12 1.97
N MET A 174 -21.65 -6.24 2.85
CA MET A 174 -20.25 -5.82 2.91
C MET A 174 -19.38 -6.79 3.71
N ASP A 175 -19.98 -7.57 4.61
CA ASP A 175 -19.29 -8.58 5.44
C ASP A 175 -19.08 -9.88 4.64
N VAL A 176 -18.22 -9.81 3.63
CA VAL A 176 -17.84 -10.94 2.80
C VAL A 176 -16.36 -11.27 3.00
N MET A 177 -16.01 -12.53 2.77
CA MET A 177 -14.63 -12.96 2.86
C MET A 177 -13.78 -12.26 1.78
N PRO A 178 -12.76 -11.48 2.15
CA PRO A 178 -11.90 -10.83 1.17
C PRO A 178 -11.11 -11.89 0.39
N LYS A 179 -11.02 -11.69 -0.91
CA LYS A 179 -10.19 -12.54 -1.78
C LYS A 179 -8.72 -12.35 -1.44
N GLN A 180 -7.94 -13.38 -1.63
CA GLN A 180 -6.49 -13.33 -1.53
C GLN A 180 -5.88 -13.57 -2.90
N ILE A 181 -4.81 -12.88 -3.20
CA ILE A 181 -4.12 -12.94 -4.48
C ILE A 181 -2.66 -13.34 -4.20
N LEU A 182 -2.25 -14.46 -4.78
CA LEU A 182 -0.85 -14.82 -4.86
C LEU A 182 -0.24 -14.15 -6.08
N LEU A 183 0.74 -13.31 -5.87
CA LEU A 183 1.48 -12.62 -6.90
C LEU A 183 2.84 -13.26 -7.03
N SER A 184 3.18 -13.71 -8.23
CA SER A 184 4.49 -14.27 -8.55
C SER A 184 5.12 -13.42 -9.62
N VAL A 185 6.25 -12.79 -9.30
CA VAL A 185 7.05 -12.01 -10.24
C VAL A 185 8.23 -12.85 -10.68
N THR A 186 8.57 -12.82 -11.96
CA THR A 186 9.76 -13.46 -12.50
C THR A 186 10.62 -12.37 -13.14
N ILE A 187 11.82 -12.23 -12.64
CA ILE A 187 12.84 -11.30 -13.16
C ILE A 187 13.94 -12.14 -13.76
N ALA A 188 14.10 -12.04 -15.07
CA ALA A 188 15.17 -12.73 -15.80
C ALA A 188 16.08 -11.71 -16.45
N GLU A 189 17.37 -11.80 -16.16
CA GLU A 189 18.41 -10.96 -16.75
C GLU A 189 19.51 -11.83 -17.31
N VAL A 190 19.94 -11.52 -18.52
CA VAL A 190 21.07 -12.15 -19.19
C VAL A 190 22.04 -11.06 -19.60
N THR A 191 23.27 -11.15 -19.14
CA THR A 191 24.36 -10.25 -19.55
C THR A 191 25.43 -11.05 -20.27
N LEU A 192 25.68 -10.70 -21.51
CA LEU A 192 26.74 -11.26 -22.36
C LEU A 192 27.83 -10.23 -22.50
N THR A 193 29.04 -10.58 -22.10
CA THR A 193 30.22 -9.71 -22.27
C THR A 193 31.26 -10.41 -23.10
N GLY A 194 31.66 -9.78 -24.17
CA GLY A 194 32.73 -10.24 -25.05
C GLY A 194 33.83 -9.20 -25.14
N VAL A 195 35.06 -9.60 -24.91
CA VAL A 195 36.24 -8.73 -25.04
C VAL A 195 37.26 -9.41 -25.92
N PHE A 196 37.58 -8.79 -27.07
CA PHE A 196 38.61 -9.23 -27.96
C PHE A 196 39.71 -8.18 -28.05
N LYS A 197 40.97 -8.59 -27.82
CA LYS A 197 42.14 -7.70 -27.88
C LYS A 197 43.26 -8.39 -28.64
N ARG A 198 43.86 -7.68 -29.56
CA ARG A 198 45.06 -8.11 -30.27
C ARG A 198 46.02 -6.95 -30.51
N GLY A 199 47.31 -7.24 -30.52
CA GLY A 199 48.29 -6.20 -30.82
C GLY A 199 49.73 -6.67 -30.69
N PHE A 200 50.62 -5.81 -31.11
CA PHE A 200 52.05 -6.00 -31.06
C PHE A 200 52.72 -4.84 -30.32
N GLU A 201 53.67 -5.13 -29.45
CA GLU A 201 54.56 -4.17 -28.83
C GLU A 201 55.99 -4.38 -29.22
N TRP A 202 56.69 -3.31 -29.49
CA TRP A 202 58.09 -3.32 -29.93
C TRP A 202 58.92 -2.45 -29.01
N ALA A 203 60.10 -2.93 -28.71
CA ALA A 203 61.15 -2.10 -28.10
C ALA A 203 62.47 -2.40 -28.84
N VAL A 204 63.01 -1.40 -29.48
CA VAL A 204 64.27 -1.48 -30.24
C VAL A 204 65.25 -0.43 -29.70
N THR A 205 66.45 -0.90 -29.35
CA THR A 205 67.55 -0.07 -28.88
C THR A 205 68.76 -0.34 -29.75
N SER A 206 69.27 0.70 -30.43
CA SER A 206 70.47 0.62 -31.26
C SER A 206 71.33 1.84 -31.02
N GLY A 207 72.40 1.68 -30.27
CA GLY A 207 73.27 2.78 -29.84
C GLY A 207 72.50 3.81 -29.01
N ASN A 208 72.49 5.07 -29.50
CA ASN A 208 71.75 6.15 -28.85
C ASN A 208 70.26 6.24 -29.26
N PHE A 209 69.84 5.41 -30.22
CA PHE A 209 68.46 5.38 -30.68
C PHE A 209 67.63 4.38 -29.87
N LYS A 210 66.51 4.88 -29.34
CA LYS A 210 65.51 4.05 -28.62
C LYS A 210 64.16 4.36 -29.21
N ALA A 211 63.47 3.32 -29.70
CA ALA A 211 62.08 3.39 -30.13
C ALA A 211 61.27 2.27 -29.43
N ASN A 212 60.15 2.62 -28.86
CA ASN A 212 59.25 1.65 -28.27
C ASN A 212 57.80 2.02 -28.51
N THR A 213 56.96 1.02 -28.56
CA THR A 213 55.48 1.12 -28.57
C THR A 213 54.90 0.55 -27.28
N THR A 214 55.74 0.41 -26.25
CA THR A 214 55.35 -0.17 -24.97
C THR A 214 54.29 0.66 -24.25
N GLY A 215 53.34 -0.01 -23.60
CA GLY A 215 52.23 0.59 -22.85
C GLY A 215 50.88 0.50 -23.58
N GLY A 216 50.85 -0.01 -24.81
CA GLY A 216 49.59 -0.24 -25.53
C GLY A 216 48.73 -1.34 -24.94
N PHE A 217 49.36 -2.27 -24.22
CA PHE A 217 48.64 -3.38 -23.57
C PHE A 217 48.17 -3.09 -22.15
N GLY A 218 48.68 -2.07 -21.47
CA GLY A 218 48.32 -1.76 -20.10
C GLY A 218 48.39 -2.97 -19.15
N ASP A 219 47.30 -3.25 -18.43
CA ASP A 219 47.18 -4.39 -17.51
C ASP A 219 46.99 -5.76 -18.19
N LEU A 220 47.12 -5.89 -19.50
CA LEU A 220 46.98 -7.17 -20.21
C LEU A 220 47.98 -8.23 -19.74
N ALA A 221 49.07 -7.83 -19.13
CA ALA A 221 50.03 -8.76 -18.52
C ALA A 221 49.45 -9.63 -17.41
N LYS A 222 48.28 -9.21 -16.80
CA LYS A 222 47.61 -9.89 -15.70
C LYS A 222 46.39 -10.75 -16.14
N ILE A 223 45.97 -10.62 -17.40
CA ILE A 223 44.80 -11.31 -17.93
C ILE A 223 45.30 -12.49 -18.77
N GLY A 224 44.66 -13.66 -18.65
CA GLY A 224 44.96 -14.84 -19.45
C GLY A 224 44.90 -14.55 -20.95
N GLY A 225 45.51 -15.38 -21.75
CA GLY A 225 45.60 -15.25 -23.22
C GLY A 225 46.89 -15.83 -23.77
N VAL A 226 47.11 -15.71 -25.06
CA VAL A 226 48.37 -16.11 -25.70
C VAL A 226 49.30 -14.92 -25.77
N SER A 227 50.49 -15.05 -25.20
CA SER A 227 51.60 -14.10 -25.37
C SER A 227 52.75 -14.77 -26.06
N LEU A 228 53.30 -14.09 -27.02
CA LEU A 228 54.51 -14.49 -27.71
C LEU A 228 55.54 -13.36 -27.54
N ASP A 229 56.59 -13.65 -26.79
CA ASP A 229 57.64 -12.68 -26.50
C ASP A 229 58.96 -13.13 -27.09
N TRP A 230 59.56 -12.28 -27.88
CA TRP A 230 60.90 -12.48 -28.44
C TRP A 230 61.84 -11.39 -27.92
N LEU A 231 62.90 -11.82 -27.28
CA LEU A 231 63.92 -10.95 -26.65
C LEU A 231 65.29 -11.22 -27.23
N SER A 232 65.95 -10.17 -27.69
CA SER A 232 67.32 -10.25 -28.15
C SER A 232 68.11 -9.03 -27.66
N GLY A 233 68.87 -9.18 -26.57
CA GLY A 233 69.54 -8.11 -25.90
C GLY A 233 68.58 -7.07 -25.34
N SER A 234 68.72 -5.82 -25.83
CA SER A 234 67.82 -4.73 -25.41
C SER A 234 66.59 -4.57 -26.31
N ASN A 235 66.38 -5.47 -27.27
CA ASN A 235 65.26 -5.45 -28.22
C ASN A 235 64.24 -6.47 -27.84
N SER A 236 62.98 -6.10 -27.95
CA SER A 236 61.86 -6.99 -27.67
C SER A 236 60.73 -6.81 -28.67
N VAL A 237 60.04 -7.89 -28.96
CA VAL A 237 58.79 -7.92 -29.70
C VAL A 237 57.83 -8.80 -28.92
N SER A 238 56.69 -8.25 -28.58
CA SER A 238 55.63 -8.97 -27.89
C SER A 238 54.34 -8.95 -28.72
N ALA A 239 53.74 -10.10 -28.90
CA ALA A 239 52.41 -10.26 -29.51
C ALA A 239 51.44 -10.82 -28.49
N ARG A 240 50.27 -10.23 -28.41
CA ARG A 240 49.22 -10.67 -27.45
C ARG A 240 47.87 -10.78 -28.11
N PHE A 241 47.17 -11.87 -27.76
CA PHE A 241 45.84 -12.21 -28.26
C PHE A 241 44.98 -12.67 -27.10
N ILE A 242 43.85 -11.99 -26.88
CA ILE A 242 42.90 -12.32 -25.84
C ILE A 242 41.52 -12.31 -26.47
N ASP A 243 40.77 -13.37 -26.23
CA ASP A 243 39.35 -13.50 -26.50
C ASP A 243 38.68 -14.01 -25.21
N ASP A 244 37.91 -13.16 -24.60
CA ASP A 244 37.23 -13.42 -23.34
C ASP A 244 35.71 -13.23 -23.51
N ASN A 245 34.96 -14.26 -23.27
CA ASN A 245 33.50 -14.24 -23.35
C ASN A 245 32.90 -14.72 -22.02
N SER A 246 32.06 -13.91 -21.44
CA SER A 246 31.37 -14.19 -20.21
C SER A 246 29.87 -14.07 -20.38
N GLN A 247 29.14 -14.97 -19.76
CA GLN A 247 27.68 -14.92 -19.69
C GLN A 247 27.24 -15.03 -18.24
N VAL A 248 26.46 -14.07 -17.79
CA VAL A 248 25.84 -14.07 -16.46
C VAL A 248 24.33 -14.12 -16.62
N ASN A 249 23.70 -15.08 -15.97
CA ASN A 249 22.26 -15.25 -15.93
C ASN A 249 21.77 -15.05 -14.50
N VAL A 250 20.84 -14.15 -14.32
CA VAL A 250 20.17 -13.91 -13.03
C VAL A 250 18.70 -14.20 -13.19
N LEU A 251 18.17 -15.06 -12.33
CA LEU A 251 16.76 -15.40 -12.27
C LEU A 251 16.27 -15.23 -10.83
N SER A 252 15.35 -14.31 -10.62
CA SER A 252 14.73 -14.06 -9.32
C SER A 252 13.22 -14.21 -9.43
N LYS A 253 12.60 -14.87 -8.45
CA LYS A 253 11.16 -15.16 -8.43
C LYS A 253 10.55 -14.77 -7.07
N PRO A 254 10.45 -13.47 -6.74
CA PRO A 254 9.74 -13.07 -5.55
C PRO A 254 8.24 -13.40 -5.67
N SER A 255 7.67 -13.95 -4.60
CA SER A 255 6.26 -14.28 -4.50
C SER A 255 5.67 -13.71 -3.22
N LEU A 256 4.47 -13.17 -3.31
CA LEU A 256 3.82 -12.49 -2.21
C LEU A 256 2.32 -12.77 -2.22
N LEU A 257 1.77 -13.12 -1.05
CA LEU A 257 0.34 -13.25 -0.86
C LEU A 257 -0.23 -11.96 -0.28
N VAL A 258 -1.29 -11.47 -0.91
CA VAL A 258 -1.89 -10.18 -0.58
C VAL A 258 -3.41 -10.32 -0.51
N ARG A 259 -4.04 -9.62 0.41
CA ARG A 259 -5.49 -9.45 0.46
C ARG A 259 -5.93 -8.40 -0.57
N ASP A 260 -7.07 -8.64 -1.19
CA ASP A 260 -7.72 -7.69 -2.11
C ASP A 260 -7.85 -6.28 -1.50
N GLY A 261 -7.48 -5.27 -2.25
CA GLY A 261 -7.51 -3.86 -1.85
C GLY A 261 -6.46 -3.44 -0.81
N THR A 262 -5.50 -4.30 -0.45
CA THR A 262 -4.49 -4.00 0.57
C THR A 262 -3.11 -3.91 -0.07
N GLU A 263 -2.32 -2.91 0.34
CA GLU A 263 -0.92 -2.83 -0.04
C GLU A 263 -0.08 -3.85 0.74
N ALA A 264 0.82 -4.52 0.05
CA ALA A 264 1.81 -5.39 0.65
C ALA A 264 3.17 -5.19 -0.01
N ASN A 265 4.22 -5.43 0.76
CA ASN A 265 5.59 -5.34 0.28
C ASN A 265 6.41 -6.56 0.71
N ILE A 266 7.36 -6.91 -0.12
CA ILE A 266 8.43 -7.86 0.18
C ILE A 266 9.76 -7.21 -0.18
N SER A 267 10.73 -7.29 0.72
CA SER A 267 12.09 -6.83 0.51
C SER A 267 13.06 -7.95 0.85
N VAL A 268 13.92 -8.29 -0.09
CA VAL A 268 14.93 -9.34 0.05
C VAL A 268 16.26 -8.78 -0.40
N GLY A 269 17.23 -8.73 0.50
CA GLY A 269 18.53 -8.13 0.18
C GLY A 269 19.43 -7.99 1.38
N GLU A 270 20.47 -7.21 1.22
CA GLU A 270 21.53 -6.95 2.22
C GLU A 270 21.70 -5.45 2.44
N LYS A 271 22.33 -5.12 3.56
CA LYS A 271 22.67 -3.75 3.90
C LYS A 271 24.17 -3.58 3.77
N LEU A 272 24.58 -2.75 2.83
CA LEU A 272 25.98 -2.44 2.60
C LEU A 272 26.38 -1.16 3.33
N PRO A 273 27.51 -1.15 4.07
CA PRO A 273 28.02 0.05 4.70
C PRO A 273 28.62 0.98 3.65
N ILE A 274 28.29 2.26 3.75
CA ILE A 274 28.92 3.34 2.99
C ILE A 274 29.63 4.22 3.99
N THR A 275 30.93 4.35 3.85
CA THR A 275 31.75 5.20 4.70
C THR A 275 31.97 6.55 4.03
N SER A 276 31.68 7.62 4.76
CA SER A 276 32.05 8.96 4.40
C SER A 276 33.06 9.49 5.45
N SER A 277 34.23 9.93 4.98
CA SER A 277 35.20 10.58 5.83
C SER A 277 35.20 12.07 5.54
N GLU A 278 35.01 12.87 6.57
CA GLU A 278 35.08 14.33 6.50
C GLU A 278 36.29 14.81 7.26
N THR A 279 37.18 15.58 6.60
CA THR A 279 38.34 16.20 7.24
C THR A 279 37.97 17.63 7.63
N THR A 280 37.80 17.91 8.91
CA THR A 280 37.39 19.23 9.40
C THR A 280 38.57 19.94 10.04
N GLY A 281 39.02 21.02 9.41
CA GLY A 281 39.94 22.01 10.00
C GLY A 281 41.42 21.72 9.86
N THR A 282 42.24 22.63 10.34
CA THR A 282 43.72 22.68 10.29
C THR A 282 44.42 21.68 11.25
N GLY A 283 43.78 20.58 11.57
CA GLY A 283 44.31 19.50 12.42
C GLY A 283 43.85 18.16 11.83
N ASP A 284 44.76 17.21 11.88
CA ASP A 284 44.66 15.86 11.29
C ASP A 284 43.57 14.97 11.95
N PHE A 285 42.38 15.54 12.15
CA PHE A 285 41.23 14.79 12.67
C PHE A 285 40.31 14.36 11.53
N VAL A 286 40.33 13.07 11.20
CA VAL A 286 39.40 12.44 10.26
C VAL A 286 38.21 11.88 11.04
N THR A 287 37.04 12.43 10.81
CA THR A 287 35.80 11.87 11.34
C THR A 287 35.19 10.96 10.28
N THR A 288 35.09 9.67 10.59
CA THR A 288 34.46 8.68 9.69
C THR A 288 33.03 8.42 10.15
N SER A 289 32.07 8.67 9.26
CA SER A 289 30.64 8.32 9.45
C SER A 289 30.30 7.14 8.55
N THR A 290 29.62 6.14 9.09
CA THR A 290 29.14 4.98 8.33
C THR A 290 27.63 5.03 8.22
N SER A 291 27.12 5.04 7.01
CA SER A 291 25.70 4.87 6.68
C SER A 291 25.49 3.52 6.01
N TYR A 292 24.27 2.95 6.14
CA TYR A 292 23.94 1.68 5.51
C TYR A 292 22.94 1.91 4.39
N ARG A 293 23.20 1.32 3.23
CA ARG A 293 22.28 1.30 2.09
C ARG A 293 21.73 -0.11 1.90
N GLU A 294 20.42 -0.21 1.73
CA GLU A 294 19.76 -1.47 1.41
C GLU A 294 19.91 -1.76 -0.08
N THR A 295 20.32 -2.98 -0.40
CA THR A 295 20.41 -3.51 -1.76
C THR A 295 19.58 -4.77 -1.87
N GLY A 296 19.22 -5.16 -3.08
CA GLY A 296 18.42 -6.34 -3.36
C GLY A 296 17.13 -6.04 -4.10
N ILE A 297 16.10 -6.84 -3.86
CA ILE A 297 14.81 -6.77 -4.54
C ILE A 297 13.76 -6.27 -3.57
N LYS A 298 13.03 -5.22 -3.96
CA LYS A 298 11.87 -4.70 -3.25
C LYS A 298 10.68 -4.67 -4.19
N LEU A 299 9.59 -5.30 -3.77
CA LEU A 299 8.33 -5.34 -4.49
C LEU A 299 7.22 -4.82 -3.59
N THR A 300 6.54 -3.78 -4.03
CA THR A 300 5.33 -3.25 -3.39
C THR A 300 4.18 -3.39 -4.37
N VAL A 301 3.05 -3.93 -3.92
CA VAL A 301 1.90 -4.16 -4.78
C VAL A 301 0.60 -3.94 -4.04
N THR A 302 -0.36 -3.34 -4.75
CA THR A 302 -1.74 -3.18 -4.29
C THR A 302 -2.66 -3.77 -5.35
N PRO A 303 -3.13 -5.02 -5.16
CA PRO A 303 -4.07 -5.64 -6.09
C PRO A 303 -5.52 -5.27 -5.75
N THR A 304 -6.35 -5.17 -6.77
CA THR A 304 -7.81 -5.02 -6.65
C THR A 304 -8.49 -6.00 -7.61
N VAL A 305 -9.41 -6.80 -7.10
CA VAL A 305 -10.12 -7.81 -7.89
C VAL A 305 -11.53 -7.33 -8.23
N ASN A 306 -11.88 -7.33 -9.50
CA ASN A 306 -13.23 -7.01 -9.92
C ASN A 306 -14.20 -8.22 -9.79
N SER A 307 -15.47 -8.01 -10.10
CA SER A 307 -16.52 -9.06 -10.03
C SER A 307 -16.33 -10.18 -11.05
N GLN A 308 -15.56 -9.95 -12.10
CA GLN A 308 -15.28 -10.93 -13.17
C GLN A 308 -14.02 -11.76 -12.91
N GLY A 309 -13.28 -11.49 -11.82
CA GLY A 309 -12.04 -12.20 -11.50
C GLY A 309 -10.80 -11.63 -12.19
N VAL A 310 -10.90 -10.43 -12.75
CA VAL A 310 -9.76 -9.69 -13.29
C VAL A 310 -9.07 -8.96 -12.15
N VAL A 311 -7.74 -9.00 -12.12
CA VAL A 311 -6.90 -8.37 -11.10
C VAL A 311 -6.27 -7.12 -11.67
N ILE A 312 -6.57 -5.97 -11.07
CA ILE A 312 -5.92 -4.69 -11.33
C ILE A 312 -4.81 -4.54 -10.28
N MET A 313 -3.57 -4.30 -10.71
CA MET A 313 -2.42 -4.29 -9.81
C MET A 313 -1.63 -3.01 -10.00
N LYS A 314 -1.51 -2.24 -8.92
CA LYS A 314 -0.55 -1.15 -8.84
C LYS A 314 0.75 -1.72 -8.28
N ILE A 315 1.85 -1.61 -9.05
CA ILE A 315 3.11 -2.27 -8.76
C ILE A 315 4.21 -1.24 -8.72
N MET A 316 5.06 -1.36 -7.71
CA MET A 316 6.35 -0.69 -7.63
C MET A 316 7.40 -1.73 -7.31
N GLN A 317 8.37 -1.90 -8.21
CA GLN A 317 9.48 -2.82 -8.05
C GLN A 317 10.79 -2.07 -8.17
N GLU A 318 11.69 -2.35 -7.25
CA GLU A 318 13.04 -1.82 -7.21
C GLU A 318 14.03 -2.98 -7.10
N ILE A 319 15.09 -2.91 -7.88
CA ILE A 319 16.22 -3.85 -7.83
C ILE A 319 17.47 -3.00 -7.69
N SER A 320 18.22 -3.21 -6.62
CA SER A 320 19.49 -2.53 -6.37
C SER A 320 20.57 -3.56 -6.18
N ASN A 321 21.59 -3.52 -7.01
CA ASN A 321 22.73 -4.43 -6.95
C ASN A 321 24.02 -3.62 -6.78
N GLU A 322 24.95 -4.15 -5.99
CA GLU A 322 26.31 -3.66 -5.96
C GLU A 322 27.03 -4.05 -7.26
N VAL A 323 27.76 -3.11 -7.82
CA VAL A 323 28.67 -3.38 -8.95
C VAL A 323 30.06 -3.58 -8.37
N GLU A 324 30.59 -4.78 -8.56
CA GLU A 324 31.95 -5.11 -8.15
C GLU A 324 32.96 -4.21 -8.91
N GLN A 325 33.55 -3.28 -8.20
CA GLN A 325 34.50 -2.33 -8.76
C GLN A 325 35.93 -2.84 -8.54
N THR A 326 36.67 -3.00 -9.62
CA THR A 326 38.09 -3.35 -9.59
C THR A 326 38.89 -2.11 -9.15
N GLY A 327 39.01 -1.88 -7.87
CA GLY A 327 39.74 -0.74 -7.30
C GLY A 327 39.20 -0.39 -5.91
N THR A 328 39.96 0.20 -5.03
CA THR A 328 39.72 0.52 -3.64
C THR A 328 38.27 0.48 -3.13
N PRO A 329 37.96 -0.38 -2.14
CA PRO A 329 36.57 -0.72 -1.74
C PRO A 329 35.91 0.29 -0.80
N GLU A 330 36.29 1.57 -0.79
CA GLU A 330 35.76 2.51 0.18
C GLU A 330 34.32 2.99 -0.11
N ASN A 331 33.90 3.00 -1.37
CA ASN A 331 32.52 3.36 -1.73
C ASN A 331 32.02 2.45 -2.89
N PRO A 332 31.13 1.51 -2.60
CA PRO A 332 30.56 0.65 -3.63
C PRO A 332 29.68 1.45 -4.61
N THR A 333 29.71 1.06 -5.88
CA THR A 333 28.82 1.59 -6.89
C THR A 333 27.56 0.74 -6.94
N PHE A 334 26.40 1.39 -6.97
CA PHE A 334 25.11 0.69 -7.04
C PHE A 334 24.49 0.84 -8.42
N PHE A 335 23.86 -0.21 -8.87
CA PHE A 335 23.06 -0.22 -10.08
C PHE A 335 21.59 -0.42 -9.68
N ASP A 336 20.79 0.64 -9.85
CA ASP A 336 19.39 0.64 -9.48
C ASP A 336 18.50 0.53 -10.71
N ARG A 337 17.49 -0.35 -10.63
CA ARG A 337 16.43 -0.49 -11.62
C ARG A 337 15.10 -0.39 -10.91
N SER A 338 14.21 0.45 -11.41
CA SER A 338 12.87 0.60 -10.84
C SER A 338 11.82 0.62 -11.93
N ILE A 339 10.68 0.03 -11.63
CA ILE A 339 9.47 0.10 -12.45
C ILE A 339 8.29 0.45 -11.54
N SER A 340 7.48 1.41 -11.97
CA SER A 340 6.22 1.76 -11.31
C SER A 340 5.14 1.80 -12.38
N THR A 341 4.14 0.93 -12.26
CA THR A 341 3.10 0.78 -13.28
C THR A 341 1.81 0.26 -12.68
N GLU A 342 0.72 0.45 -13.40
CA GLU A 342 -0.57 -0.17 -13.12
C GLU A 342 -0.96 -1.06 -14.30
N VAL A 343 -1.28 -2.31 -14.01
CA VAL A 343 -1.56 -3.33 -15.02
C VAL A 343 -2.79 -4.15 -14.64
N VAL A 344 -3.35 -4.78 -15.65
CA VAL A 344 -4.55 -5.61 -15.52
C VAL A 344 -4.25 -6.99 -16.09
N ALA A 345 -4.62 -8.05 -15.36
CA ALA A 345 -4.45 -9.43 -15.80
C ALA A 345 -5.56 -10.33 -15.28
N ASP A 346 -5.87 -11.37 -16.00
CA ASP A 346 -6.73 -12.44 -15.52
C ASP A 346 -6.00 -13.34 -14.53
N SER A 347 -6.76 -13.98 -13.62
CA SER A 347 -6.20 -14.92 -12.66
C SER A 347 -5.46 -16.08 -13.35
N GLY A 348 -4.16 -16.21 -13.09
CA GLY A 348 -3.28 -17.22 -13.67
C GLY A 348 -2.63 -16.81 -14.99
N GLN A 349 -2.95 -15.64 -15.54
CA GLN A 349 -2.33 -15.11 -16.75
C GLN A 349 -0.98 -14.46 -16.42
N THR A 350 0.04 -14.81 -17.18
CA THR A 350 1.35 -14.14 -17.09
C THR A 350 1.39 -12.95 -18.03
N ILE A 351 1.74 -11.80 -17.49
CA ILE A 351 1.88 -10.55 -18.24
C ILE A 351 3.32 -10.04 -18.20
N LEU A 352 3.72 -9.33 -19.23
CA LEU A 352 4.98 -8.61 -19.29
C LEU A 352 4.81 -7.24 -18.63
N LEU A 353 5.54 -6.97 -17.56
CA LEU A 353 5.56 -5.65 -16.91
C LEU A 353 6.50 -4.70 -17.62
N GLY A 354 7.64 -5.20 -18.07
CA GLY A 354 8.65 -4.41 -18.73
C GLY A 354 9.88 -5.23 -19.08
N GLY A 355 10.76 -4.62 -19.82
CA GLY A 355 12.02 -5.24 -20.21
C GLY A 355 13.02 -4.19 -20.72
N LEU A 356 14.28 -4.60 -20.84
CA LEU A 356 15.36 -3.79 -21.38
C LEU A 356 16.22 -4.67 -22.27
N ILE A 357 16.53 -4.17 -23.45
CA ILE A 357 17.57 -4.73 -24.31
C ILE A 357 18.58 -3.62 -24.53
N SER A 358 19.79 -3.82 -24.07
CA SER A 358 20.90 -2.89 -24.22
C SER A 358 22.05 -3.59 -24.91
N ASP A 359 22.57 -3.01 -25.96
CA ASP A 359 23.75 -3.49 -26.70
C ASP A 359 24.75 -2.35 -26.75
N ASN A 360 25.90 -2.53 -26.10
CA ASN A 360 26.95 -1.56 -26.01
C ASN A 360 28.22 -2.15 -26.64
N SER A 361 28.57 -1.66 -27.82
CA SER A 361 29.76 -2.07 -28.56
C SER A 361 30.76 -0.94 -28.60
N SER A 362 31.99 -1.24 -28.23
CA SER A 362 33.13 -0.32 -28.30
C SER A 362 34.22 -0.95 -29.10
N ASP A 363 34.64 -0.25 -30.16
CA ASP A 363 35.77 -0.61 -31.01
C ASP A 363 36.84 0.48 -30.90
N SER A 364 38.01 0.10 -30.49
CA SER A 364 39.17 1.01 -30.32
C SER A 364 40.38 0.49 -31.05
N ASP A 365 40.84 1.28 -31.98
CA ASP A 365 42.03 1.03 -32.79
C ASP A 365 43.10 2.08 -32.47
N LYS A 366 44.22 1.64 -31.96
CA LYS A 366 45.39 2.46 -31.61
C LYS A 366 46.59 1.95 -32.37
N GLY A 367 47.34 2.83 -33.01
CA GLY A 367 48.51 2.41 -33.80
C GLY A 367 49.48 3.54 -34.07
N VAL A 368 50.67 3.19 -34.59
CA VAL A 368 51.68 4.16 -34.98
C VAL A 368 51.23 4.87 -36.25
N PRO A 369 51.15 6.23 -36.24
CA PRO A 369 50.76 6.99 -37.43
C PRO A 369 51.57 6.58 -38.64
N PHE A 370 50.94 6.55 -39.82
CA PHE A 370 51.47 6.12 -41.11
C PHE A 370 51.77 4.62 -41.22
N LEU A 371 52.39 3.97 -40.22
CA LEU A 371 52.77 2.55 -40.26
C LEU A 371 51.54 1.65 -40.18
N LYS A 372 50.52 2.01 -39.40
CA LYS A 372 49.27 1.23 -39.29
C LYS A 372 48.48 1.18 -40.61
N SER A 373 48.73 2.12 -41.53
CA SER A 373 48.03 2.20 -42.80
C SER A 373 48.70 1.39 -43.93
N ILE A 374 49.81 0.73 -43.67
CA ILE A 374 50.55 -0.06 -44.65
C ILE A 374 49.80 -1.40 -44.87
N PRO A 375 49.38 -1.72 -46.12
CA PRO A 375 48.75 -2.99 -46.43
C PRO A 375 49.66 -4.16 -46.00
N LEU A 376 49.09 -5.20 -45.38
CA LEU A 376 49.76 -6.41 -44.88
C LEU A 376 50.66 -6.20 -43.63
N LEU A 377 51.34 -5.07 -43.52
CA LEU A 377 52.27 -4.79 -42.40
C LEU A 377 51.60 -3.94 -41.31
N GLY A 378 50.52 -3.24 -41.59
CA GLY A 378 49.84 -2.35 -40.63
C GLY A 378 49.39 -3.02 -39.35
N ALA A 379 48.95 -4.28 -39.44
CA ALA A 379 48.53 -5.07 -38.28
C ALA A 379 49.63 -5.29 -37.23
N LEU A 380 50.93 -5.16 -37.62
CA LEU A 380 52.05 -5.26 -36.69
C LEU A 380 52.28 -3.96 -35.89
N PHE A 381 51.65 -2.85 -36.28
CA PHE A 381 51.78 -1.52 -35.67
C PHE A 381 50.46 -1.02 -35.11
N GLU A 382 49.49 -1.93 -34.96
CA GLU A 382 48.12 -1.67 -34.53
C GLU A 382 47.80 -2.47 -33.29
N HIS A 383 47.03 -1.84 -32.40
CA HIS A 383 46.42 -2.48 -31.26
C HIS A 383 44.91 -2.27 -31.35
N GLU A 384 44.18 -3.37 -31.49
CA GLU A 384 42.73 -3.38 -31.60
C GLU A 384 42.09 -3.95 -30.34
N THR A 385 41.10 -3.23 -29.84
CA THR A 385 40.28 -3.66 -28.69
C THR A 385 38.82 -3.56 -29.09
N LYS A 386 38.14 -4.69 -29.09
CA LYS A 386 36.68 -4.76 -29.27
C LYS A 386 36.06 -5.22 -27.97
N SER A 387 35.06 -4.49 -27.46
CA SER A 387 34.29 -4.85 -26.30
C SER A 387 32.82 -4.76 -26.66
N ASN A 388 32.08 -5.82 -26.38
CA ASN A 388 30.64 -5.86 -26.56
C ASN A 388 29.99 -6.32 -25.26
N THR A 389 29.00 -5.56 -24.78
CA THR A 389 28.19 -5.92 -23.63
C THR A 389 26.73 -5.84 -24.03
N LYS A 390 26.06 -6.99 -24.03
CA LYS A 390 24.62 -7.08 -24.31
C LYS A 390 23.88 -7.50 -23.04
N THR A 391 22.93 -6.70 -22.62
CA THR A 391 22.08 -6.98 -21.47
C THR A 391 20.63 -7.09 -21.92
N GLU A 392 19.99 -8.17 -21.55
CA GLU A 392 18.57 -8.44 -21.77
C GLU A 392 17.89 -8.65 -20.41
N LEU A 393 16.89 -7.83 -20.11
CA LEU A 393 16.09 -7.90 -18.89
C LEU A 393 14.63 -8.08 -19.25
N VAL A 394 13.95 -9.01 -18.58
CA VAL A 394 12.51 -9.25 -18.70
C VAL A 394 11.90 -9.36 -17.32
N ILE A 395 10.80 -8.65 -17.09
CA ILE A 395 10.03 -8.70 -15.85
C ILE A 395 8.62 -9.17 -16.19
N LEU A 396 8.26 -10.35 -15.67
CA LEU A 396 6.97 -11.00 -15.85
C LEU A 396 6.24 -11.07 -14.52
N MET A 397 4.91 -11.01 -14.55
CA MET A 397 4.07 -11.18 -13.38
C MET A 397 2.88 -12.08 -13.66
N THR A 398 2.53 -12.90 -12.68
CA THR A 398 1.38 -13.80 -12.72
C THR A 398 0.58 -13.64 -11.43
N PRO A 399 -0.61 -13.01 -11.46
CA PRO A 399 -1.54 -13.00 -10.34
C PRO A 399 -2.35 -14.29 -10.31
N LYS A 400 -2.63 -14.80 -9.11
CA LYS A 400 -3.52 -15.96 -8.92
C LYS A 400 -4.46 -15.70 -7.76
N ILE A 401 -5.76 -15.64 -8.04
CA ILE A 401 -6.78 -15.49 -7.01
C ILE A 401 -6.97 -16.81 -6.27
N ILE A 402 -7.03 -16.74 -4.94
CA ILE A 402 -7.24 -17.87 -4.05
C ILE A 402 -8.58 -17.65 -3.34
N GLU A 403 -9.57 -18.47 -3.69
CA GLU A 403 -10.92 -18.35 -3.16
C GLU A 403 -11.24 -19.42 -2.09
N ARG A 404 -10.50 -20.54 -2.08
CA ARG A 404 -10.80 -21.68 -1.20
C ARG A 404 -9.54 -22.26 -0.59
N SER A 405 -9.68 -22.82 0.63
CA SER A 405 -8.58 -23.43 1.37
C SER A 405 -7.95 -24.65 0.67
N ASN A 406 -8.69 -25.39 -0.15
CA ASN A 406 -8.15 -26.52 -0.91
C ASN A 406 -7.15 -26.10 -1.99
N GLN A 407 -7.23 -24.87 -2.50
CA GLN A 407 -6.27 -24.33 -3.47
C GLN A 407 -4.90 -24.06 -2.82
N TRP A 408 -4.88 -23.82 -1.51
CA TRP A 408 -3.64 -23.65 -0.76
C TRP A 408 -2.74 -24.87 -0.82
N GLN A 409 -3.31 -26.08 -0.62
CA GLN A 409 -2.53 -27.31 -0.63
C GLN A 409 -1.81 -27.50 -1.98
N SER A 410 -2.50 -27.20 -3.08
CA SER A 410 -1.90 -27.31 -4.41
C SER A 410 -0.81 -26.27 -4.67
N ILE A 411 -0.90 -25.10 -4.04
CA ILE A 411 0.09 -24.02 -4.15
C ILE A 411 1.32 -24.37 -3.32
N LEU A 412 1.12 -24.84 -2.08
CA LEU A 412 2.19 -25.29 -1.20
C LEU A 412 2.99 -26.42 -1.85
N ASN A 413 2.30 -27.41 -2.39
CA ASN A 413 2.96 -28.55 -3.09
C ASN A 413 3.77 -28.08 -4.32
N LYS A 414 3.26 -27.08 -5.07
CA LYS A 414 4.02 -26.53 -6.21
C LYS A 414 5.22 -25.72 -5.75
N PHE A 415 5.08 -24.99 -4.64
CA PHE A 415 6.17 -24.22 -4.07
C PHE A 415 7.24 -25.14 -3.50
N GLU A 416 6.83 -26.18 -2.77
CA GLU A 416 7.70 -27.22 -2.22
C GLU A 416 8.49 -27.95 -3.31
N ASN A 417 7.84 -28.32 -4.41
CA ASN A 417 8.50 -28.96 -5.56
C ASN A 417 9.50 -28.04 -6.29
N GLY A 418 9.45 -26.75 -6.03
CA GLY A 418 10.42 -25.76 -6.55
C GLY A 418 11.56 -25.45 -5.59
N LEU A 419 11.54 -26.03 -4.38
CA LEU A 419 12.58 -25.87 -3.36
C LEU A 419 13.39 -27.14 -3.25
N ASP A 420 14.66 -27.09 -3.67
CA ASP A 420 15.53 -28.28 -3.65
C ASP A 420 15.99 -28.70 -2.23
N ASN A 421 15.99 -27.76 -1.28
CA ASN A 421 16.61 -27.94 0.04
C ASN A 421 15.69 -27.63 1.24
N ILE A 422 14.46 -27.24 1.03
CA ILE A 422 13.49 -26.92 2.09
C ILE A 422 12.29 -27.86 1.97
N ASN A 423 12.00 -28.60 3.05
CA ASN A 423 10.85 -29.49 3.17
C ASN A 423 9.78 -28.81 4.04
N LEU A 424 8.61 -28.50 3.47
CA LEU A 424 7.49 -27.88 4.16
C LEU A 424 6.52 -28.97 4.64
N GLN A 425 6.77 -29.54 5.83
CA GLN A 425 5.84 -30.49 6.47
C GLN A 425 4.80 -29.79 7.33
#